data_1d784cca214ad1768a1f0b11014c963f
#
_entry.id   1d784cca214ad1768a1f0b11014c963f
#
_cell.length_a   1.000
_cell.length_b   1.000
_cell.length_c   1.000
_cell.angle_alpha   90.00
_cell.angle_beta   90.00
_cell.angle_gamma   90.00
#
_symmetry.space_group_name_H-M   'P 1'
#
loop_
_entity.id
_entity.type
_entity.pdbx_description
1 polymer ?
#
loop_
_entity_poly.entity_id
_entity_poly.type
_entity_poly.pdbx_seq_one_letter_code
_entity_poly.pdbx_strand_id
1 'polypeptide(L)'
;MSRRILGMLLLLMLAVTVACTNKKVSNPIANVDSKQPDKVLFDRAMDAMKHNRYDVARLSLQTLINTYPDSEYIARAKLAVADSWYAEGGSASLAQAEIEYKDFETFFPNMPEAAEAQLKLANIHFQQMEKSDRDPTHALRAEEEYRQLIMQYPDSKLIPEAKQRLLEVQEVLAEREFNVGRFYYLRQSYPAAIARLESLVDKYPLYSKADEALYLLGQSYEAEIAMMRARPLPEAVKSRMIADFTKGAAQAYDRILTRYPMMDRADDAKARLIALHQPVPRPTKAAVAENKAEEASRHEPSKVSKVMGTFEKHPNTAEATKVGEPTLVDPPSMSATQVVQQATRAALGTGGGDSHSVSIETVNGAPGPDQPAPRSDAPAPAAAAAPDASAATDTAPAPAAAPADPNELKPNVPADPNELKPNVSDDSGQALPPPQQVNEIQSGTAPASGTADASSAAAKSADPSASSTADQADDSDTTASSKHKKKQGIHKIVPF
;
A
#
# COMPACT_ATOMS: atom_id res chain seq x y z
N MET A 1 4.33 -20.30 -61.59
CA MET A 1 4.56 -20.82 -60.22
C MET A 1 3.58 -20.24 -59.17
N SER A 2 3.09 -19.01 -59.29
CA SER A 2 2.24 -18.35 -58.27
C SER A 2 0.83 -18.97 -58.06
N ARG A 3 0.17 -19.46 -59.11
CA ARG A 3 -1.18 -20.08 -58.99
C ARG A 3 -1.19 -21.40 -58.21
N ARG A 4 -0.09 -22.19 -58.28
CA ARG A 4 0.03 -23.45 -57.53
C ARG A 4 0.32 -23.21 -56.04
N ILE A 5 1.09 -22.17 -55.73
CA ILE A 5 1.40 -21.76 -54.35
C ILE A 5 0.15 -21.18 -53.66
N LEU A 6 -0.63 -20.36 -54.38
CA LEU A 6 -1.89 -19.81 -53.87
C LEU A 6 -2.92 -20.92 -53.63
N GLY A 7 -3.02 -21.92 -54.51
CA GLY A 7 -3.88 -23.10 -54.31
C GLY A 7 -3.47 -23.95 -53.09
N MET A 8 -2.16 -24.14 -52.85
CA MET A 8 -1.65 -24.84 -51.68
C MET A 8 -1.91 -24.08 -50.37
N LEU A 9 -1.78 -22.75 -50.38
CA LEU A 9 -2.08 -21.89 -49.23
C LEU A 9 -3.57 -21.91 -48.90
N LEU A 10 -4.44 -21.90 -49.90
CA LEU A 10 -5.89 -21.97 -49.71
C LEU A 10 -6.33 -23.34 -49.19
N LEU A 11 -5.69 -24.43 -49.63
CA LEU A 11 -5.92 -25.78 -49.13
C LEU A 11 -5.41 -25.97 -47.70
N LEU A 12 -4.30 -25.32 -47.34
CA LEU A 12 -3.78 -25.30 -45.96
C LEU A 12 -4.71 -24.52 -45.04
N MET A 13 -5.22 -23.38 -45.45
CA MET A 13 -6.23 -22.61 -44.72
C MET A 13 -7.54 -23.40 -44.52
N LEU A 14 -7.98 -24.14 -45.52
CA LEU A 14 -9.18 -24.98 -45.44
C LEU A 14 -8.97 -26.17 -44.48
N ALA A 15 -7.77 -26.75 -44.46
CA ALA A 15 -7.42 -27.84 -43.53
C ALA A 15 -7.39 -27.38 -42.04
N VAL A 16 -6.98 -26.13 -41.78
CA VAL A 16 -6.96 -25.55 -40.42
C VAL A 16 -8.39 -25.28 -39.90
N THR A 17 -9.33 -24.91 -40.78
CA THR A 17 -10.74 -24.68 -40.38
C THR A 17 -11.50 -25.96 -40.08
N VAL A 18 -11.12 -27.12 -40.67
CA VAL A 18 -11.76 -28.42 -40.39
C VAL A 18 -11.26 -29.04 -39.06
N ALA A 19 -10.10 -28.64 -38.55
CA ALA A 19 -9.54 -29.14 -37.28
C ALA A 19 -10.27 -28.63 -36.02
N CYS A 20 -11.20 -27.67 -36.16
CA CYS A 20 -11.94 -27.09 -35.02
C CYS A 20 -13.29 -27.78 -34.76
N THR A 21 -13.57 -28.94 -35.31
CA THR A 21 -14.87 -29.59 -35.12
C THR A 21 -14.80 -30.81 -34.19
N ASN A 22 -15.72 -30.82 -33.21
CA ASN A 22 -16.12 -31.92 -32.34
C ASN A 22 -15.30 -32.15 -31.05
N LYS A 23 -15.15 -31.15 -30.23
CA LYS A 23 -15.15 -31.45 -28.78
C LYS A 23 -16.58 -31.85 -28.43
N LYS A 24 -16.82 -33.15 -28.19
CA LYS A 24 -18.05 -33.62 -27.53
C LYS A 24 -18.18 -32.83 -26.23
N VAL A 25 -19.19 -31.99 -26.14
CA VAL A 25 -19.57 -31.34 -24.90
C VAL A 25 -20.05 -32.46 -23.99
N SER A 26 -19.14 -33.02 -23.19
CA SER A 26 -19.53 -33.94 -22.13
C SER A 26 -20.15 -33.08 -21.04
N ASN A 27 -21.40 -33.36 -20.71
CA ASN A 27 -22.05 -32.76 -19.55
C ASN A 27 -21.18 -33.08 -18.32
N PRO A 28 -20.60 -32.10 -17.62
CA PRO A 28 -19.71 -32.34 -16.51
C PRO A 28 -20.41 -33.00 -15.31
N ILE A 29 -21.75 -33.05 -15.31
CA ILE A 29 -22.58 -33.62 -14.26
C ILE A 29 -23.14 -35.01 -14.65
N ALA A 30 -23.01 -35.46 -15.91
CA ALA A 30 -23.51 -36.77 -16.33
C ALA A 30 -22.71 -37.90 -15.68
N ASN A 31 -23.44 -38.91 -15.13
CA ASN A 31 -22.91 -40.14 -14.53
C ASN A 31 -22.24 -39.98 -13.16
N VAL A 32 -22.95 -39.38 -12.19
CA VAL A 32 -22.55 -39.36 -10.77
C VAL A 32 -23.26 -40.49 -9.99
N ASP A 33 -23.42 -41.66 -10.60
CA ASP A 33 -23.93 -42.85 -9.92
C ASP A 33 -22.79 -43.56 -9.18
N SER A 34 -22.41 -43.02 -8.01
CA SER A 34 -21.42 -43.64 -7.15
C SER A 34 -21.87 -43.60 -5.70
N LYS A 35 -21.25 -44.44 -4.86
CA LYS A 35 -21.51 -44.44 -3.40
C LYS A 35 -21.04 -43.14 -2.72
N GLN A 36 -20.19 -42.33 -3.40
CA GLN A 36 -19.64 -41.04 -2.94
C GLN A 36 -19.71 -40.02 -4.09
N PRO A 37 -20.90 -39.50 -4.42
CA PRO A 37 -21.07 -38.58 -5.55
C PRO A 37 -20.39 -37.23 -5.33
N ASP A 38 -20.29 -36.79 -4.09
CA ASP A 38 -19.53 -35.58 -3.68
C ASP A 38 -18.04 -35.70 -4.00
N LYS A 39 -17.42 -36.83 -3.66
CA LYS A 39 -16.02 -37.11 -4.03
C LYS A 39 -15.82 -37.10 -5.54
N VAL A 40 -16.72 -37.72 -6.29
CA VAL A 40 -16.64 -37.78 -7.75
C VAL A 40 -16.71 -36.38 -8.35
N LEU A 41 -17.55 -35.49 -7.82
CA LEU A 41 -17.64 -34.10 -8.24
C LEU A 41 -16.36 -33.35 -7.91
N PHE A 42 -15.81 -33.53 -6.72
CA PHE A 42 -14.57 -32.93 -6.30
C PHE A 42 -13.39 -33.37 -7.18
N ASP A 43 -13.20 -34.70 -7.36
CA ASP A 43 -12.11 -35.26 -8.17
C ASP A 43 -12.19 -34.77 -9.64
N ARG A 44 -13.41 -34.68 -10.18
CA ARG A 44 -13.65 -34.14 -11.53
C ARG A 44 -13.31 -32.67 -11.64
N ALA A 45 -13.64 -31.89 -10.63
CA ALA A 45 -13.27 -30.48 -10.57
C ALA A 45 -11.75 -30.31 -10.53
N MET A 46 -11.06 -31.09 -9.69
CA MET A 46 -9.60 -31.06 -9.60
C MET A 46 -8.91 -31.51 -10.90
N ASP A 47 -9.50 -32.49 -11.62
CA ASP A 47 -9.03 -32.85 -12.96
C ASP A 47 -9.23 -31.70 -13.97
N ALA A 48 -10.36 -31.01 -13.91
CA ALA A 48 -10.62 -29.85 -14.75
C ALA A 48 -9.63 -28.71 -14.47
N MET A 49 -9.28 -28.46 -13.19
CA MET A 49 -8.26 -27.51 -12.76
C MET A 49 -6.90 -27.81 -13.40
N LYS A 50 -6.44 -29.07 -13.32
CA LYS A 50 -5.16 -29.51 -13.94
C LYS A 50 -5.09 -29.29 -15.44
N HIS A 51 -6.23 -29.25 -16.12
CA HIS A 51 -6.34 -29.03 -17.56
C HIS A 51 -6.70 -27.58 -17.92
N ASN A 52 -6.61 -26.64 -16.96
CA ASN A 52 -6.95 -25.22 -17.11
C ASN A 52 -8.40 -24.99 -17.60
N ARG A 53 -9.33 -25.93 -17.25
CA ARG A 53 -10.76 -25.82 -17.56
C ARG A 53 -11.51 -25.26 -16.33
N TYR A 54 -11.22 -24.02 -16.01
CA TYR A 54 -11.64 -23.37 -14.75
C TYR A 54 -13.17 -23.28 -14.65
N ASP A 55 -13.88 -22.97 -15.74
CA ASP A 55 -15.34 -22.91 -15.75
C ASP A 55 -15.98 -24.25 -15.40
N VAL A 56 -15.43 -25.35 -15.99
CA VAL A 56 -15.90 -26.71 -15.71
C VAL A 56 -15.61 -27.11 -14.25
N ALA A 57 -14.46 -26.71 -13.74
CA ALA A 57 -14.11 -26.93 -12.33
C ALA A 57 -15.09 -26.22 -11.41
N ARG A 58 -15.32 -24.92 -11.61
CA ARG A 58 -16.28 -24.12 -10.82
C ARG A 58 -17.69 -24.68 -10.86
N LEU A 59 -18.17 -25.09 -12.05
CA LEU A 59 -19.49 -25.71 -12.18
C LEU A 59 -19.61 -27.00 -11.35
N SER A 60 -18.58 -27.87 -11.36
CA SER A 60 -18.56 -29.11 -10.61
C SER A 60 -18.48 -28.85 -9.09
N LEU A 61 -17.65 -27.88 -8.65
CA LEU A 61 -17.53 -27.48 -7.26
C LEU A 61 -18.81 -26.83 -6.73
N GLN A 62 -19.43 -25.94 -7.52
CA GLN A 62 -20.69 -25.31 -7.15
C GLN A 62 -21.82 -26.33 -7.01
N THR A 63 -21.84 -27.32 -7.91
CA THR A 63 -22.80 -28.45 -7.81
C THR A 63 -22.57 -29.23 -6.52
N LEU A 64 -21.30 -29.52 -6.17
CA LEU A 64 -20.97 -30.19 -4.92
C LEU A 64 -21.45 -29.38 -3.71
N ILE A 65 -21.11 -28.10 -3.64
CA ILE A 65 -21.45 -27.22 -2.53
C ILE A 65 -22.95 -27.09 -2.33
N ASN A 66 -23.71 -26.98 -3.42
CA ASN A 66 -25.16 -26.80 -3.36
C ASN A 66 -25.94 -28.10 -3.11
N THR A 67 -25.41 -29.23 -3.57
CA THR A 67 -26.12 -30.52 -3.49
C THR A 67 -25.76 -31.31 -2.24
N TYR A 68 -24.52 -31.18 -1.76
CA TYR A 68 -23.96 -31.93 -0.64
C TYR A 68 -23.39 -31.02 0.45
N PRO A 69 -24.21 -30.21 1.14
CA PRO A 69 -23.71 -29.20 2.11
C PRO A 69 -23.00 -29.81 3.32
N ASP A 70 -23.31 -31.08 3.64
CA ASP A 70 -22.71 -31.82 4.76
C ASP A 70 -21.48 -32.65 4.35
N SER A 71 -20.99 -32.50 3.10
CA SER A 71 -19.83 -33.24 2.60
C SER A 71 -18.54 -32.81 3.30
N GLU A 72 -17.65 -33.78 3.57
CA GLU A 72 -16.31 -33.52 4.07
C GLU A 72 -15.46 -32.66 3.10
N TYR A 73 -15.86 -32.55 1.83
CA TYR A 73 -15.17 -31.78 0.79
C TYR A 73 -15.60 -30.31 0.73
N ILE A 74 -16.58 -29.84 1.53
CA ILE A 74 -17.14 -28.50 1.43
C ILE A 74 -16.05 -27.42 1.56
N ALA A 75 -15.24 -27.47 2.60
CA ALA A 75 -14.17 -26.48 2.81
C ALA A 75 -13.16 -26.49 1.64
N ARG A 76 -12.71 -27.68 1.24
CA ARG A 76 -11.79 -27.83 0.09
C ARG A 76 -12.43 -27.39 -1.22
N ALA A 77 -13.73 -27.63 -1.41
CA ALA A 77 -14.44 -27.22 -2.60
C ALA A 77 -14.55 -25.70 -2.70
N LYS A 78 -14.85 -25.02 -1.59
CA LYS A 78 -14.86 -23.55 -1.54
C LYS A 78 -13.48 -22.98 -1.82
N LEU A 79 -12.43 -23.51 -1.21
CA LEU A 79 -11.05 -23.11 -1.49
C LEU A 79 -10.68 -23.33 -2.97
N ALA A 80 -11.07 -24.47 -3.54
CA ALA A 80 -10.81 -24.77 -4.94
C ALA A 80 -11.58 -23.85 -5.91
N VAL A 81 -12.74 -23.29 -5.53
CA VAL A 81 -13.42 -22.22 -6.29
C VAL A 81 -12.54 -20.97 -6.33
N ALA A 82 -12.05 -20.52 -5.19
CA ALA A 82 -11.11 -19.39 -5.12
C ALA A 82 -9.85 -19.65 -5.94
N ASP A 83 -9.26 -20.83 -5.81
CA ASP A 83 -8.09 -21.27 -6.57
C ASP A 83 -8.31 -21.26 -8.09
N SER A 84 -9.53 -21.59 -8.51
CA SER A 84 -9.89 -21.58 -9.94
C SER A 84 -9.88 -20.16 -10.53
N TRP A 85 -10.39 -19.17 -9.78
CA TRP A 85 -10.36 -17.78 -10.15
C TRP A 85 -8.93 -17.22 -10.12
N TYR A 86 -8.16 -17.59 -9.10
CA TYR A 86 -6.76 -17.18 -8.99
C TYR A 86 -5.91 -17.72 -10.16
N ALA A 87 -6.07 -18.99 -10.50
CA ALA A 87 -5.33 -19.64 -11.59
C ALA A 87 -5.74 -19.14 -12.97
N GLU A 88 -7.00 -18.72 -13.15
CA GLU A 88 -7.47 -18.13 -14.40
C GLU A 88 -6.80 -16.78 -14.67
N GLY A 89 -6.55 -16.00 -13.62
CA GLY A 89 -5.82 -14.74 -13.69
C GLY A 89 -6.60 -13.60 -14.37
N GLY A 90 -5.92 -12.48 -14.55
CA GLY A 90 -6.54 -11.24 -15.02
C GLY A 90 -7.29 -10.50 -13.89
N SER A 91 -7.49 -9.19 -14.04
CA SER A 91 -7.99 -8.33 -12.95
C SER A 91 -9.37 -8.74 -12.45
N ALA A 92 -10.29 -9.13 -13.34
CA ALA A 92 -11.64 -9.54 -12.96
C ALA A 92 -11.64 -10.87 -12.18
N SER A 93 -10.90 -11.88 -12.65
CA SER A 93 -10.82 -13.18 -11.98
C SER A 93 -10.07 -13.07 -10.65
N LEU A 94 -9.01 -12.24 -10.58
CA LEU A 94 -8.29 -11.98 -9.33
C LEU A 94 -9.17 -11.26 -8.30
N ALA A 95 -10.02 -10.31 -8.72
CA ALA A 95 -10.99 -9.66 -7.82
C ALA A 95 -12.03 -10.66 -7.29
N GLN A 96 -12.48 -11.62 -8.12
CA GLN A 96 -13.37 -12.66 -7.65
C GLN A 96 -12.65 -13.64 -6.71
N ALA A 97 -11.40 -14.00 -7.00
CA ALA A 97 -10.59 -14.84 -6.12
C ALA A 97 -10.39 -14.18 -4.75
N GLU A 98 -10.17 -12.86 -4.69
CA GLU A 98 -10.07 -12.10 -3.44
C GLU A 98 -11.32 -12.28 -2.57
N ILE A 99 -12.52 -12.16 -3.17
CA ILE A 99 -13.79 -12.35 -2.45
C ILE A 99 -13.89 -13.77 -1.92
N GLU A 100 -13.64 -14.77 -2.76
CA GLU A 100 -13.77 -16.18 -2.38
C GLU A 100 -12.76 -16.61 -1.30
N TYR A 101 -11.51 -16.07 -1.32
CA TYR A 101 -10.54 -16.35 -0.26
C TYR A 101 -10.95 -15.71 1.07
N LYS A 102 -11.45 -14.45 1.06
CA LYS A 102 -11.98 -13.78 2.26
C LYS A 102 -13.18 -14.51 2.85
N ASP A 103 -14.06 -15.00 2.00
CA ASP A 103 -15.18 -15.84 2.43
C ASP A 103 -14.67 -17.15 3.05
N PHE A 104 -13.66 -17.79 2.45
CA PHE A 104 -13.07 -19.00 2.99
C PHE A 104 -12.48 -18.78 4.39
N GLU A 105 -11.70 -17.73 4.58
CA GLU A 105 -11.12 -17.37 5.88
C GLU A 105 -12.18 -17.06 6.93
N THR A 106 -13.27 -16.41 6.52
CA THR A 106 -14.39 -16.09 7.42
C THR A 106 -15.12 -17.33 7.90
N PHE A 107 -15.36 -18.28 7.01
CA PHE A 107 -16.11 -19.50 7.34
C PHE A 107 -15.26 -20.63 7.91
N PHE A 108 -13.96 -20.65 7.59
CA PHE A 108 -13.05 -21.75 7.94
C PHE A 108 -11.72 -21.26 8.56
N PRO A 109 -11.71 -20.34 9.53
CA PRO A 109 -10.48 -19.70 10.03
C PRO A 109 -9.51 -20.68 10.69
N ASN A 110 -10.01 -21.82 11.20
CA ASN A 110 -9.19 -22.82 11.89
C ASN A 110 -8.74 -23.98 11.00
N MET A 111 -9.04 -23.93 9.71
CA MET A 111 -8.57 -24.95 8.78
C MET A 111 -7.09 -24.75 8.49
N PRO A 112 -6.29 -25.83 8.32
CA PRO A 112 -4.87 -25.71 7.99
C PRO A 112 -4.63 -24.99 6.65
N GLU A 113 -5.60 -25.02 5.75
CA GLU A 113 -5.60 -24.35 4.46
C GLU A 113 -5.87 -22.84 4.57
N ALA A 114 -6.32 -22.33 5.70
CA ALA A 114 -6.62 -20.91 5.88
C ALA A 114 -5.35 -20.02 5.72
N ALA A 115 -4.20 -20.48 6.21
CA ALA A 115 -2.94 -19.79 5.99
C ALA A 115 -2.53 -19.75 4.50
N GLU A 116 -2.88 -20.78 3.71
CA GLU A 116 -2.65 -20.79 2.27
C GLU A 116 -3.59 -19.83 1.55
N ALA A 117 -4.86 -19.76 1.95
CA ALA A 117 -5.83 -18.80 1.43
C ALA A 117 -5.36 -17.36 1.68
N GLN A 118 -4.92 -17.04 2.90
CA GLN A 118 -4.37 -15.73 3.26
C GLN A 118 -3.10 -15.39 2.47
N LEU A 119 -2.20 -16.35 2.23
CA LEU A 119 -1.03 -16.14 1.39
C LEU A 119 -1.42 -15.80 -0.05
N LYS A 120 -2.39 -16.53 -0.62
CA LYS A 120 -2.88 -16.30 -1.99
C LYS A 120 -3.60 -14.95 -2.09
N LEU A 121 -4.35 -14.56 -1.07
CA LEU A 121 -4.97 -13.25 -0.96
C LEU A 121 -3.90 -12.14 -1.00
N ALA A 122 -2.86 -12.25 -0.19
CA ALA A 122 -1.72 -11.32 -0.21
C ALA A 122 -1.02 -11.31 -1.58
N ASN A 123 -0.82 -12.49 -2.20
CA ASN A 123 -0.21 -12.64 -3.52
C ASN A 123 -1.04 -12.00 -4.65
N ILE A 124 -2.38 -11.94 -4.53
CA ILE A 124 -3.25 -11.21 -5.48
C ILE A 124 -2.83 -9.73 -5.53
N HIS A 125 -2.70 -9.10 -4.37
CA HIS A 125 -2.30 -7.71 -4.29
C HIS A 125 -0.83 -7.50 -4.68
N PHE A 126 0.05 -8.42 -4.29
CA PHE A 126 1.46 -8.39 -4.71
C PHE A 126 1.61 -8.40 -6.25
N GLN A 127 0.86 -9.25 -6.95
CA GLN A 127 0.88 -9.32 -8.41
C GLN A 127 0.32 -8.07 -9.10
N GLN A 128 -0.57 -7.33 -8.42
CA GLN A 128 -1.18 -6.11 -8.94
C GLN A 128 -0.45 -4.84 -8.49
N MET A 129 0.62 -4.99 -7.69
CA MET A 129 1.40 -3.88 -7.18
C MET A 129 2.03 -3.07 -8.32
N GLU A 130 1.89 -1.77 -8.25
CA GLU A 130 2.49 -0.82 -9.19
C GLU A 130 3.79 -0.23 -8.62
N LYS A 131 4.53 0.51 -9.46
CA LYS A 131 5.77 1.20 -9.07
C LYS A 131 5.52 2.23 -7.97
N SER A 132 6.58 2.59 -7.24
CA SER A 132 6.54 3.52 -6.12
C SER A 132 6.02 4.93 -6.47
N ASP A 133 6.09 5.33 -7.74
CA ASP A 133 5.59 6.62 -8.26
C ASP A 133 4.11 6.59 -8.69
N ARG A 134 3.44 5.45 -8.58
CA ARG A 134 2.05 5.22 -8.98
C ARG A 134 1.14 4.96 -7.79
N ASP A 135 0.00 4.31 -8.05
CA ASP A 135 -0.99 3.97 -7.02
C ASP A 135 -0.43 2.95 -6.02
N PRO A 136 -0.38 3.27 -4.72
CA PRO A 136 0.11 2.36 -3.69
C PRO A 136 -0.96 1.39 -3.18
N THR A 137 -2.20 1.45 -3.64
CA THR A 137 -3.34 0.73 -3.06
C THR A 137 -3.05 -0.76 -2.93
N HIS A 138 -2.57 -1.41 -3.99
CA HIS A 138 -2.24 -2.84 -3.94
C HIS A 138 -1.01 -3.13 -3.08
N ALA A 139 -0.01 -2.25 -3.05
CA ALA A 139 1.15 -2.42 -2.17
C ALA A 139 0.75 -2.34 -0.68
N LEU A 140 -0.10 -1.38 -0.31
CA LEU A 140 -0.60 -1.24 1.07
C LEU A 140 -1.45 -2.45 1.49
N ARG A 141 -2.34 -2.93 0.61
CA ARG A 141 -3.13 -4.14 0.88
C ARG A 141 -2.25 -5.38 0.98
N ALA A 142 -1.26 -5.55 0.11
CA ALA A 142 -0.31 -6.65 0.21
C ALA A 142 0.45 -6.61 1.54
N GLU A 143 0.90 -5.42 2.00
CA GLU A 143 1.54 -5.24 3.30
C GLU A 143 0.64 -5.73 4.44
N GLU A 144 -0.64 -5.31 4.41
CA GLU A 144 -1.64 -5.67 5.43
C GLU A 144 -1.91 -7.18 5.45
N GLU A 145 -2.18 -7.81 4.29
CA GLU A 145 -2.51 -9.22 4.20
C GLU A 145 -1.31 -10.13 4.56
N TYR A 146 -0.06 -9.77 4.18
CA TYR A 146 1.12 -10.52 4.64
C TYR A 146 1.36 -10.36 6.14
N ARG A 147 1.17 -9.17 6.71
CA ARG A 147 1.24 -8.95 8.16
C ARG A 147 0.20 -9.79 8.89
N GLN A 148 -1.02 -9.80 8.39
CA GLN A 148 -2.10 -10.61 8.96
C GLN A 148 -1.74 -12.09 8.94
N LEU A 149 -1.23 -12.62 7.82
CA LEU A 149 -0.76 -14.01 7.73
C LEU A 149 0.29 -14.33 8.80
N ILE A 150 1.32 -13.47 8.96
CA ILE A 150 2.41 -13.70 9.90
C ILE A 150 1.92 -13.65 11.35
N MET A 151 0.99 -12.75 11.68
CA MET A 151 0.46 -12.59 13.03
C MET A 151 -0.59 -13.66 13.38
N GLN A 152 -1.43 -14.03 12.43
CA GLN A 152 -2.55 -14.95 12.67
C GLN A 152 -2.14 -16.41 12.61
N TYR A 153 -1.16 -16.76 11.77
CA TYR A 153 -0.70 -18.15 11.55
C TYR A 153 0.81 -18.32 11.77
N PRO A 154 1.36 -17.96 12.96
CA PRO A 154 2.82 -17.89 13.18
C PRO A 154 3.53 -19.23 13.00
N ASP A 155 2.84 -20.35 13.20
CA ASP A 155 3.39 -21.71 13.08
C ASP A 155 3.30 -22.27 11.65
N SER A 156 2.77 -21.51 10.70
CA SER A 156 2.63 -21.96 9.31
C SER A 156 4.00 -22.07 8.62
N LYS A 157 4.16 -23.12 7.81
CA LYS A 157 5.33 -23.30 6.95
C LYS A 157 5.48 -22.22 5.88
N LEU A 158 4.45 -21.41 5.67
CA LEU A 158 4.41 -20.33 4.68
C LEU A 158 5.02 -19.02 5.22
N ILE A 159 5.29 -18.93 6.52
CA ILE A 159 5.82 -17.71 7.15
C ILE A 159 7.13 -17.22 6.54
N PRO A 160 8.13 -18.05 6.23
CA PRO A 160 9.37 -17.57 5.59
C PRO A 160 9.12 -16.92 4.23
N GLU A 161 8.20 -17.47 3.41
CA GLU A 161 7.79 -16.89 2.14
C GLU A 161 7.05 -15.57 2.35
N ALA A 162 6.09 -15.53 3.27
CA ALA A 162 5.32 -14.34 3.60
C ALA A 162 6.23 -13.18 4.07
N LYS A 163 7.21 -13.46 4.94
CA LYS A 163 8.20 -12.46 5.39
C LYS A 163 9.03 -11.93 4.24
N GLN A 164 9.49 -12.80 3.34
CA GLN A 164 10.26 -12.38 2.17
C GLN A 164 9.43 -11.46 1.25
N ARG A 165 8.18 -11.85 0.96
CA ARG A 165 7.27 -11.02 0.15
C ARG A 165 6.93 -9.70 0.84
N LEU A 166 6.75 -9.73 2.16
CA LEU A 166 6.51 -8.51 2.93
C LEU A 166 7.70 -7.54 2.85
N LEU A 167 8.95 -8.03 2.94
CA LEU A 167 10.15 -7.20 2.74
C LEU A 167 10.19 -6.57 1.34
N GLU A 168 9.81 -7.32 0.31
CA GLU A 168 9.71 -6.81 -1.06
C GLU A 168 8.65 -5.71 -1.21
N VAL A 169 7.49 -5.86 -0.56
CA VAL A 169 6.43 -4.84 -0.53
C VAL A 169 6.88 -3.60 0.23
N GLN A 170 7.51 -3.79 1.40
CA GLN A 170 8.01 -2.70 2.23
C GLN A 170 9.10 -1.90 1.53
N GLU A 171 9.92 -2.52 0.71
CA GLU A 171 10.89 -1.80 -0.14
C GLU A 171 10.20 -0.82 -1.10
N VAL A 172 9.13 -1.24 -1.77
CA VAL A 172 8.39 -0.39 -2.72
C VAL A 172 7.67 0.76 -2.00
N LEU A 173 7.06 0.48 -0.85
CA LEU A 173 6.39 1.51 -0.04
C LEU A 173 7.40 2.50 0.54
N ALA A 174 8.56 2.03 0.98
CA ALA A 174 9.65 2.86 1.47
C ALA A 174 10.21 3.78 0.37
N GLU A 175 10.44 3.26 -0.84
CA GLU A 175 10.87 4.05 -1.99
C GLU A 175 9.85 5.17 -2.32
N ARG A 176 8.54 4.89 -2.18
CA ARG A 176 7.51 5.91 -2.33
C ARG A 176 7.66 7.02 -1.30
N GLU A 177 7.74 6.68 -0.01
CA GLU A 177 7.88 7.67 1.07
C GLU A 177 9.18 8.45 0.96
N PHE A 178 10.27 7.82 0.52
CA PHE A 178 11.54 8.48 0.23
C PHE A 178 11.39 9.54 -0.87
N ASN A 179 10.75 9.19 -1.97
CA ASN A 179 10.52 10.12 -3.08
C ASN A 179 9.64 11.30 -2.64
N VAL A 180 8.64 11.09 -1.79
CA VAL A 180 7.81 12.15 -1.21
C VAL A 180 8.64 13.03 -0.27
N GLY A 181 9.45 12.45 0.63
CA GLY A 181 10.33 13.19 1.53
C GLY A 181 11.34 14.05 0.76
N ARG A 182 11.98 13.47 -0.25
CA ARG A 182 12.90 14.16 -1.16
C ARG A 182 12.22 15.30 -1.93
N PHE A 183 10.99 15.11 -2.39
CA PHE A 183 10.21 16.15 -3.04
C PHE A 183 10.01 17.36 -2.12
N TYR A 184 9.61 17.13 -0.85
CA TYR A 184 9.46 18.22 0.12
C TYR A 184 10.79 18.91 0.43
N TYR A 185 11.89 18.16 0.54
CA TYR A 185 13.23 18.74 0.72
C TYR A 185 13.59 19.68 -0.44
N LEU A 186 13.42 19.24 -1.69
CA LEU A 186 13.71 20.05 -2.87
C LEU A 186 12.81 21.29 -2.97
N ARG A 187 11.60 21.22 -2.44
CA ARG A 187 10.66 22.34 -2.30
C ARG A 187 10.94 23.24 -1.11
N GLN A 188 12.01 22.96 -0.34
CA GLN A 188 12.38 23.70 0.87
C GLN A 188 11.26 23.69 1.95
N SER A 189 10.38 22.71 1.91
CA SER A 189 9.36 22.46 2.93
C SER A 189 9.93 21.47 3.96
N TYR A 190 10.96 21.92 4.69
CA TYR A 190 11.76 21.06 5.54
C TYR A 190 10.97 20.37 6.67
N PRO A 191 10.01 21.01 7.36
CA PRO A 191 9.19 20.29 8.35
C PRO A 191 8.42 19.12 7.76
N ALA A 192 7.94 19.24 6.51
CA ALA A 192 7.28 18.15 5.82
C ALA A 192 8.26 17.05 5.37
N ALA A 193 9.46 17.45 4.93
CA ALA A 193 10.54 16.51 4.61
C ALA A 193 10.96 15.72 5.86
N ILE A 194 11.18 16.40 7.00
CA ILE A 194 11.51 15.77 8.29
C ILE A 194 10.46 14.75 8.67
N ALA A 195 9.18 15.15 8.70
CA ALA A 195 8.09 14.27 9.09
C ALA A 195 8.01 12.99 8.22
N ARG A 196 8.16 13.14 6.90
CA ARG A 196 8.11 11.99 5.99
C ARG A 196 9.31 11.08 6.10
N LEU A 197 10.53 11.65 6.15
CA LEU A 197 11.75 10.87 6.20
C LEU A 197 11.92 10.18 7.55
N GLU A 198 11.51 10.81 8.67
CA GLU A 198 11.53 10.19 9.98
C GLU A 198 10.53 9.02 10.06
N SER A 199 9.29 9.25 9.61
CA SER A 199 8.29 8.18 9.53
C SER A 199 8.74 7.02 8.63
N LEU A 200 9.43 7.31 7.52
CA LEU A 200 9.96 6.29 6.63
C LEU A 200 10.98 5.39 7.34
N VAL A 201 12.00 5.96 7.97
CA VAL A 201 13.10 5.18 8.56
C VAL A 201 12.67 4.44 9.83
N ASP A 202 11.60 4.89 10.48
CA ASP A 202 11.00 4.21 11.62
C ASP A 202 10.09 3.06 11.17
N LYS A 203 9.30 3.26 10.12
CA LYS A 203 8.40 2.25 9.59
C LYS A 203 9.13 1.17 8.79
N TYR A 204 10.14 1.55 8.01
CA TYR A 204 10.87 0.67 7.09
C TYR A 204 12.38 0.65 7.35
N PRO A 205 12.83 0.14 8.49
CA PRO A 205 14.27 0.18 8.85
C PRO A 205 15.16 -0.69 7.96
N LEU A 206 14.58 -1.59 7.17
CA LEU A 206 15.31 -2.47 6.24
C LEU A 206 15.31 -1.96 4.78
N TYR A 207 14.89 -0.73 4.57
CA TYR A 207 14.88 -0.09 3.26
C TYR A 207 16.29 0.03 2.68
N SER A 208 16.43 -0.21 1.38
CA SER A 208 17.75 -0.25 0.68
C SER A 208 18.50 1.07 0.70
N LYS A 209 17.81 2.22 0.86
CA LYS A 209 18.41 3.56 0.93
C LYS A 209 18.09 4.25 2.26
N ALA A 210 18.05 3.47 3.35
CA ALA A 210 17.75 4.01 4.68
C ALA A 210 18.82 5.01 5.14
N ASP A 211 20.08 4.80 4.79
CA ASP A 211 21.18 5.73 5.03
C ASP A 211 21.00 7.04 4.26
N GLU A 212 20.59 6.99 3.00
CA GLU A 212 20.31 8.18 2.19
C GLU A 212 19.11 8.95 2.74
N ALA A 213 18.05 8.23 3.18
CA ALA A 213 16.88 8.84 3.81
C ALA A 213 17.26 9.56 5.11
N LEU A 214 18.06 8.92 5.99
CA LEU A 214 18.58 9.52 7.21
C LEU A 214 19.53 10.68 6.93
N TYR A 215 20.36 10.58 5.91
CA TYR A 215 21.24 11.67 5.52
C TYR A 215 20.45 12.89 5.05
N LEU A 216 19.41 12.68 4.23
CA LEU A 216 18.53 13.75 3.78
C LEU A 216 17.70 14.33 4.94
N LEU A 217 17.30 13.50 5.92
CA LEU A 217 16.67 13.94 7.15
C LEU A 217 17.58 14.88 7.95
N GLY A 218 18.83 14.49 8.16
CA GLY A 218 19.83 15.35 8.81
C GLY A 218 20.04 16.67 8.09
N GLN A 219 20.15 16.64 6.76
CA GLN A 219 20.24 17.85 5.93
C GLN A 219 18.98 18.73 6.03
N SER A 220 17.79 18.15 6.18
CA SER A 220 16.55 18.90 6.36
C SER A 220 16.55 19.67 7.68
N TYR A 221 17.02 19.05 8.76
CA TYR A 221 17.22 19.74 10.04
C TYR A 221 18.27 20.86 9.95
N GLU A 222 19.39 20.64 9.25
CA GLU A 222 20.41 21.69 9.06
C GLU A 222 19.89 22.86 8.21
N ALA A 223 19.02 22.60 7.25
CA ALA A 223 18.37 23.65 6.48
C ALA A 223 17.41 24.48 7.35
N GLU A 224 16.67 23.84 8.28
CA GLU A 224 15.88 24.57 9.30
C GLU A 224 16.77 25.44 10.20
N ILE A 225 17.95 24.96 10.62
CA ILE A 225 18.92 25.77 11.38
C ILE A 225 19.32 27.02 10.56
N ALA A 226 19.61 26.88 9.29
CA ALA A 226 19.96 28.00 8.44
C ALA A 226 18.80 29.00 8.30
N MET A 227 17.56 28.51 8.15
CA MET A 227 16.37 29.34 8.11
C MET A 227 16.13 30.07 9.43
N MET A 228 16.31 29.38 10.59
CA MET A 228 16.14 30.01 11.90
C MET A 228 17.15 31.12 12.15
N ARG A 229 18.41 30.93 11.71
CA ARG A 229 19.43 32.00 11.81
C ARG A 229 19.04 33.28 11.07
N ALA A 230 18.33 33.15 9.95
CA ALA A 230 17.89 34.27 9.13
C ALA A 230 16.63 34.98 9.65
N ARG A 231 15.84 34.36 10.52
CA ARG A 231 14.57 34.92 11.04
C ARG A 231 14.82 36.01 12.08
N PRO A 232 14.05 37.11 12.10
CA PRO A 232 14.11 38.15 13.14
C PRO A 232 13.38 37.68 14.43
N LEU A 233 13.99 36.77 15.17
CA LEU A 233 13.50 36.24 16.44
C LEU A 233 14.44 36.66 17.59
N PRO A 234 13.96 36.73 18.85
CA PRO A 234 14.83 36.93 20.00
C PRO A 234 15.93 35.87 20.06
N GLU A 235 17.15 36.25 20.38
CA GLU A 235 18.33 35.37 20.33
C GLU A 235 18.17 34.14 21.25
N ALA A 236 17.54 34.31 22.42
CA ALA A 236 17.27 33.21 23.33
C ALA A 236 16.28 32.17 22.77
N VAL A 237 15.31 32.59 21.97
CA VAL A 237 14.37 31.68 21.27
C VAL A 237 15.09 30.97 20.14
N LYS A 238 15.83 31.73 19.35
CA LYS A 238 16.61 31.24 18.22
C LYS A 238 17.60 30.16 18.62
N SER A 239 18.39 30.42 19.68
CA SER A 239 19.38 29.47 20.19
C SER A 239 18.77 28.15 20.66
N ARG A 240 17.60 28.16 21.29
CA ARG A 240 16.89 26.93 21.71
C ARG A 240 16.39 26.12 20.52
N MET A 241 15.77 26.78 19.53
CA MET A 241 15.31 26.10 18.30
C MET A 241 16.48 25.51 17.52
N ILE A 242 17.58 26.24 17.37
CA ILE A 242 18.80 25.77 16.71
C ILE A 242 19.37 24.55 17.45
N ALA A 243 19.38 24.57 18.78
CA ALA A 243 19.86 23.44 19.58
C ALA A 243 18.99 22.20 19.38
N ASP A 244 17.67 22.35 19.33
CA ASP A 244 16.71 21.27 19.06
C ASP A 244 16.91 20.66 17.68
N PHE A 245 16.96 21.49 16.63
CA PHE A 245 17.24 21.02 15.27
C PHE A 245 18.64 20.41 15.11
N THR A 246 19.64 20.94 15.82
CA THR A 246 21.00 20.35 15.83
C THR A 246 20.98 18.96 16.45
N LYS A 247 20.19 18.76 17.52
CA LYS A 247 19.98 17.45 18.13
C LYS A 247 19.30 16.49 17.16
N GLY A 248 18.25 16.93 16.43
CA GLY A 248 17.57 16.12 15.42
C GLY A 248 18.50 15.71 14.27
N ALA A 249 19.30 16.66 13.76
CA ALA A 249 20.31 16.37 12.74
C ALA A 249 21.35 15.35 13.23
N ALA A 250 21.85 15.53 14.46
CA ALA A 250 22.81 14.62 15.05
C ALA A 250 22.24 13.22 15.22
N GLN A 251 21.01 13.09 15.71
CA GLN A 251 20.33 11.79 15.86
C GLN A 251 20.17 11.05 14.51
N ALA A 252 19.84 11.78 13.45
CA ALA A 252 19.74 11.18 12.11
C ALA A 252 21.11 10.65 11.63
N TYR A 253 22.17 11.43 11.76
CA TYR A 253 23.53 11.00 11.38
C TYR A 253 24.10 9.91 12.29
N ASP A 254 23.83 9.97 13.60
CA ASP A 254 24.20 8.93 14.57
C ASP A 254 23.57 7.58 14.22
N ARG A 255 22.30 7.60 13.80
CA ARG A 255 21.59 6.40 13.39
C ARG A 255 22.21 5.74 12.15
N ILE A 256 22.77 6.54 11.20
CA ILE A 256 23.53 5.99 10.07
C ILE A 256 24.74 5.21 10.59
N LEU A 257 25.56 5.84 11.46
CA LEU A 257 26.78 5.22 11.95
C LEU A 257 26.53 4.01 12.86
N THR A 258 25.44 4.02 13.62
CA THR A 258 25.15 2.95 14.59
C THR A 258 24.38 1.79 14.00
N ARG A 259 23.47 2.03 13.03
CA ARG A 259 22.61 1.00 12.45
C ARG A 259 23.02 0.57 11.04
N TYR A 260 23.54 1.52 10.24
CA TYR A 260 23.87 1.32 8.82
C TYR A 260 25.35 1.61 8.50
N PRO A 261 26.32 1.13 9.29
CA PRO A 261 27.72 1.51 9.18
C PRO A 261 28.43 1.02 7.90
N MET A 262 27.80 0.09 7.17
CA MET A 262 28.37 -0.47 5.93
C MET A 262 27.78 0.16 4.66
N MET A 263 26.81 1.07 4.81
CA MET A 263 26.18 1.76 3.68
C MET A 263 26.96 3.02 3.28
N ASP A 264 26.66 3.55 2.09
CA ASP A 264 27.46 4.57 1.41
C ASP A 264 27.55 5.91 2.15
N ARG A 265 26.52 6.28 2.93
CA ARG A 265 26.46 7.57 3.64
C ARG A 265 27.18 7.60 4.99
N ALA A 266 27.80 6.50 5.41
CA ALA A 266 28.45 6.45 6.74
C ALA A 266 29.58 7.49 6.89
N ASP A 267 30.46 7.63 5.92
CA ASP A 267 31.57 8.60 5.98
C ASP A 267 31.04 10.05 5.87
N ASP A 268 30.02 10.29 5.05
CA ASP A 268 29.37 11.60 4.94
C ASP A 268 28.72 12.00 6.27
N ALA A 269 28.00 11.09 6.93
CA ALA A 269 27.36 11.32 8.22
C ALA A 269 28.39 11.66 9.31
N LYS A 270 29.51 10.94 9.34
CA LYS A 270 30.63 11.26 10.24
C LYS A 270 31.18 12.67 10.03
N ALA A 271 31.37 13.07 8.76
CA ALA A 271 31.84 14.42 8.45
C ALA A 271 30.83 15.50 8.90
N ARG A 272 29.51 15.23 8.76
CA ARG A 272 28.47 16.17 9.22
C ARG A 272 28.44 16.29 10.76
N LEU A 273 28.56 15.20 11.51
CA LEU A 273 28.63 15.25 12.98
C LEU A 273 29.81 16.08 13.45
N ILE A 274 30.99 15.91 12.85
CA ILE A 274 32.17 16.72 13.16
C ILE A 274 31.90 18.21 12.87
N ALA A 275 31.26 18.53 11.74
CA ALA A 275 30.90 19.90 11.38
C ALA A 275 29.87 20.53 12.33
N LEU A 276 28.99 19.73 12.90
CA LEU A 276 27.99 20.13 13.90
C LEU A 276 28.57 20.16 15.33
N HIS A 277 29.86 19.85 15.52
CA HIS A 277 30.52 19.70 16.83
C HIS A 277 29.81 18.70 17.75
N GLN A 278 29.27 17.61 17.17
CA GLN A 278 28.61 16.54 17.87
C GLN A 278 29.52 15.31 18.02
N PRO A 279 29.35 14.50 19.06
CA PRO A 279 30.14 13.27 19.22
C PRO A 279 29.90 12.32 18.07
N VAL A 280 30.95 11.60 17.65
CA VAL A 280 30.86 10.58 16.58
C VAL A 280 30.76 9.21 17.24
N PRO A 281 29.61 8.53 17.17
CA PRO A 281 29.44 7.21 17.76
C PRO A 281 30.26 6.16 16.99
N ARG A 282 30.61 5.07 17.69
CA ARG A 282 31.21 3.89 17.07
C ARG A 282 30.17 2.79 16.93
N PRO A 283 30.06 2.17 15.75
CA PRO A 283 29.14 1.06 15.57
C PRO A 283 29.58 -0.14 16.45
N THR A 284 28.60 -0.91 16.91
CA THR A 284 28.86 -2.17 17.58
C THR A 284 29.25 -3.24 16.56
N LYS A 285 30.01 -4.27 16.99
CA LYS A 285 30.35 -5.39 16.11
C LYS A 285 29.09 -6.13 15.59
N ALA A 286 28.04 -6.18 16.42
CA ALA A 286 26.76 -6.78 16.05
C ALA A 286 26.09 -5.99 14.94
N ALA A 287 25.97 -4.66 15.06
CA ALA A 287 25.38 -3.80 14.02
C ALA A 287 26.16 -3.87 12.70
N VAL A 288 27.49 -3.91 12.75
CA VAL A 288 28.33 -4.11 11.54
C VAL A 288 28.03 -5.45 10.88
N ALA A 289 27.95 -6.54 11.66
CA ALA A 289 27.68 -7.87 11.12
C ALA A 289 26.26 -7.97 10.53
N GLU A 290 25.27 -7.41 11.22
CA GLU A 290 23.89 -7.36 10.78
C GLU A 290 23.74 -6.57 9.47
N ASN A 291 24.21 -5.32 9.45
CA ASN A 291 24.10 -4.49 8.25
C ASN A 291 24.89 -5.08 7.07
N LYS A 292 26.04 -5.71 7.32
CA LYS A 292 26.79 -6.43 6.30
C LYS A 292 26.00 -7.61 5.72
N ALA A 293 25.27 -8.36 6.55
CA ALA A 293 24.45 -9.47 6.10
C ALA A 293 23.25 -8.97 5.27
N GLU A 294 22.62 -7.87 5.68
CA GLU A 294 21.56 -7.22 4.95
C GLU A 294 22.03 -6.78 3.55
N GLU A 295 23.14 -6.04 3.48
CA GLU A 295 23.71 -5.58 2.20
C GLU A 295 24.15 -6.74 1.30
N ALA A 296 24.77 -7.76 1.85
CA ALA A 296 25.17 -8.94 1.08
C ALA A 296 23.98 -9.75 0.54
N SER A 297 22.81 -9.64 1.16
CA SER A 297 21.58 -10.32 0.72
C SER A 297 20.84 -9.59 -0.41
N ARG A 298 21.12 -8.31 -0.61
CA ARG A 298 20.52 -7.49 -1.66
C ARG A 298 21.05 -7.88 -3.03
N HIS A 299 20.24 -7.71 -4.04
CA HIS A 299 20.64 -7.95 -5.42
C HIS A 299 20.60 -6.64 -6.21
N GLU A 300 21.77 -6.16 -6.63
CA GLU A 300 21.79 -5.00 -7.51
C GLU A 300 21.22 -5.38 -8.89
N PRO A 301 20.18 -4.72 -9.36
CA PRO A 301 19.66 -4.96 -10.70
C PRO A 301 20.71 -4.57 -11.74
N SER A 302 20.92 -5.43 -12.73
CA SER A 302 21.85 -5.15 -13.82
C SER A 302 21.44 -3.87 -14.56
N LYS A 303 22.39 -3.20 -15.22
CA LYS A 303 22.10 -1.98 -16.01
C LYS A 303 21.02 -2.24 -17.08
N VAL A 304 21.00 -3.43 -17.64
CA VAL A 304 19.98 -3.85 -18.62
C VAL A 304 18.61 -3.99 -17.94
N SER A 305 18.57 -4.60 -16.75
CA SER A 305 17.34 -4.74 -15.97
C SER A 305 16.79 -3.36 -15.54
N LYS A 306 17.66 -2.40 -15.16
CA LYS A 306 17.24 -1.02 -14.84
C LYS A 306 16.57 -0.35 -16.05
N VAL A 307 17.10 -0.54 -17.26
CA VAL A 307 16.51 0.04 -18.48
C VAL A 307 15.20 -0.69 -18.85
N MET A 308 15.19 -2.02 -18.81
CA MET A 308 13.98 -2.80 -19.09
C MET A 308 12.88 -2.55 -18.07
N GLY A 309 13.24 -2.42 -16.79
CA GLY A 309 12.33 -2.09 -15.70
C GLY A 309 11.58 -0.77 -15.92
N THR A 310 12.10 0.15 -16.74
CA THR A 310 11.37 1.40 -17.07
C THR A 310 10.06 1.11 -17.82
N PHE A 311 10.03 0.04 -18.62
CA PHE A 311 8.87 -0.36 -19.43
C PHE A 311 7.96 -1.37 -18.71
N GLU A 312 8.40 -1.98 -17.62
CA GLU A 312 7.62 -2.92 -16.83
C GLU A 312 6.57 -2.19 -16.00
N LYS A 313 5.38 -2.81 -15.84
CA LYS A 313 4.31 -2.30 -14.97
C LYS A 313 4.65 -2.49 -13.49
N HIS A 314 5.27 -3.63 -13.18
CA HIS A 314 5.57 -4.03 -11.81
C HIS A 314 6.82 -3.33 -11.28
N PRO A 315 6.90 -3.09 -9.96
CA PRO A 315 8.09 -2.54 -9.33
C PRO A 315 9.24 -3.54 -9.35
N ASN A 316 10.46 -3.03 -9.37
CA ASN A 316 11.63 -3.87 -9.18
C ASN A 316 11.91 -4.00 -7.67
N THR A 317 11.78 -5.21 -7.15
CA THR A 317 12.00 -5.52 -5.74
C THR A 317 13.37 -6.17 -5.47
N ALA A 318 14.27 -6.19 -6.45
CA ALA A 318 15.57 -6.85 -6.35
C ALA A 318 16.48 -6.24 -5.26
N GLU A 319 16.31 -4.96 -4.95
CA GLU A 319 17.05 -4.24 -3.91
C GLU A 319 16.56 -4.57 -2.49
N ALA A 320 15.39 -5.21 -2.33
CA ALA A 320 14.89 -5.65 -1.04
C ALA A 320 15.85 -6.65 -0.38
N THR A 321 16.07 -6.50 0.94
CA THR A 321 16.87 -7.45 1.70
C THR A 321 16.16 -8.80 1.81
N LYS A 322 16.94 -9.87 1.90
CA LYS A 322 16.43 -11.23 2.18
C LYS A 322 16.67 -11.66 3.62
N VAL A 323 17.25 -10.77 4.40
CA VAL A 323 17.62 -11.02 5.81
C VAL A 323 17.01 -9.91 6.66
N GLY A 324 16.62 -10.25 7.87
CA GLY A 324 15.99 -9.34 8.82
C GLY A 324 14.49 -9.61 8.98
N GLU A 325 13.91 -9.00 10.00
CA GLU A 325 12.49 -9.15 10.30
C GLU A 325 11.72 -7.93 9.75
N PRO A 326 10.69 -8.15 8.93
CA PRO A 326 9.86 -7.05 8.43
C PRO A 326 9.10 -6.38 9.56
N THR A 327 8.76 -5.11 9.39
CA THR A 327 7.95 -4.37 10.35
C THR A 327 6.51 -4.87 10.28
N LEU A 328 5.99 -5.40 11.40
CA LEU A 328 4.63 -5.94 11.48
C LEU A 328 3.62 -4.92 12.00
N VAL A 329 4.06 -3.96 12.82
CA VAL A 329 3.22 -2.94 13.43
C VAL A 329 3.77 -1.57 13.05
N ASP A 330 2.91 -0.69 12.59
CA ASP A 330 3.32 0.66 12.23
C ASP A 330 3.66 1.47 13.49
N PRO A 331 4.83 2.12 13.54
CA PRO A 331 5.15 3.08 14.56
C PRO A 331 4.26 4.32 14.43
N PRO A 332 4.13 5.13 15.51
CA PRO A 332 3.40 6.40 15.43
C PRO A 332 4.06 7.31 14.39
N SER A 333 3.27 7.77 13.42
CA SER A 333 3.76 8.66 12.36
C SER A 333 3.83 10.10 12.85
N MET A 334 4.91 10.81 12.47
CA MET A 334 5.04 12.24 12.72
C MET A 334 4.43 13.05 11.58
N SER A 335 3.72 14.13 11.92
CA SER A 335 3.19 15.08 10.94
C SER A 335 4.06 16.36 10.88
N ALA A 336 4.05 17.07 9.74
CA ALA A 336 4.74 18.34 9.60
C ALA A 336 4.33 19.37 10.67
N THR A 337 3.06 19.37 11.06
CA THR A 337 2.54 20.22 12.15
C THR A 337 3.16 19.87 13.49
N GLN A 338 3.35 18.58 13.79
CA GLN A 338 4.01 18.12 15.02
C GLN A 338 5.48 18.56 15.06
N VAL A 339 6.21 18.48 13.95
CA VAL A 339 7.59 18.98 13.85
C VAL A 339 7.66 20.46 14.23
N VAL A 340 6.77 21.29 13.65
CA VAL A 340 6.71 22.72 13.97
C VAL A 340 6.31 22.97 15.42
N GLN A 341 5.36 22.23 15.96
CA GLN A 341 4.93 22.32 17.37
C GLN A 341 6.05 21.93 18.32
N GLN A 342 6.80 20.87 18.01
CA GLN A 342 7.94 20.42 18.82
C GLN A 342 9.02 21.52 18.87
N ALA A 343 9.39 22.10 17.73
CA ALA A 343 10.32 23.21 17.70
C ALA A 343 9.80 24.44 18.46
N THR A 344 8.51 24.72 18.39
CA THR A 344 7.89 25.82 19.15
C THR A 344 7.90 25.55 20.66
N ARG A 345 7.63 24.32 21.11
CA ARG A 345 7.74 23.94 22.53
C ARG A 345 9.19 24.06 23.03
N ALA A 346 10.15 23.62 22.24
CA ALA A 346 11.57 23.80 22.55
C ALA A 346 11.93 25.29 22.71
N ALA A 347 11.40 26.15 21.83
CA ALA A 347 11.59 27.61 21.91
C ALA A 347 11.03 28.22 23.19
N LEU A 348 9.90 27.75 23.67
CA LEU A 348 9.25 28.22 24.90
C LEU A 348 9.91 27.68 26.20
N GLY A 349 10.84 26.74 26.06
CA GLY A 349 11.53 26.13 27.20
C GLY A 349 10.69 25.08 27.96
N THR A 350 9.58 24.61 27.38
CA THR A 350 8.71 23.58 27.97
C THR A 350 9.10 22.15 27.53
N GLY A 351 10.23 21.98 26.88
CA GLY A 351 10.74 20.72 26.37
C GLY A 351 11.63 19.97 27.35
N GLY A 352 11.10 19.45 28.44
CA GLY A 352 11.86 18.61 29.35
C GLY A 352 11.00 18.16 30.52
N GLY A 353 10.22 17.11 30.33
CA GLY A 353 9.50 16.44 31.41
C GLY A 353 8.06 16.14 31.01
N ASP A 354 7.72 14.89 31.04
CA ASP A 354 6.40 14.26 31.03
C ASP A 354 5.24 14.99 30.34
N SER A 355 4.63 14.27 29.41
CA SER A 355 3.42 14.62 28.67
C SER A 355 2.25 15.01 29.57
N HIS A 356 2.30 16.22 30.14
CA HIS A 356 1.11 16.89 30.61
C HIS A 356 0.57 17.73 29.43
N SER A 357 -0.54 17.31 28.87
CA SER A 357 -1.36 18.14 27.99
C SER A 357 -1.55 19.50 28.65
N VAL A 358 -0.89 20.53 28.13
CA VAL A 358 -1.25 21.91 28.46
C VAL A 358 -2.57 22.15 27.74
N SER A 359 -3.67 21.97 28.48
CA SER A 359 -4.94 22.56 28.10
C SER A 359 -4.72 24.07 28.06
N ILE A 360 -4.89 24.66 26.89
CA ILE A 360 -5.01 26.12 26.77
C ILE A 360 -6.36 26.45 27.43
N GLU A 361 -6.29 26.75 28.71
CA GLU A 361 -7.39 27.40 29.37
C GLU A 361 -7.44 28.82 28.77
N THR A 362 -8.39 29.05 27.90
CA THR A 362 -8.74 30.39 27.50
C THR A 362 -9.19 31.12 28.76
N VAL A 363 -8.32 31.97 29.26
CA VAL A 363 -8.69 32.94 30.32
C VAL A 363 -9.70 33.88 29.67
N ASN A 364 -10.96 33.49 29.66
CA ASN A 364 -12.04 34.42 29.46
C ASN A 364 -12.00 35.42 30.62
N GLY A 365 -12.00 36.67 30.22
CA GLY A 365 -11.85 37.81 31.14
C GLY A 365 -12.72 37.68 32.38
N ALA A 366 -12.26 38.32 33.44
CA ALA A 366 -12.86 38.35 34.76
C ALA A 366 -14.40 38.50 34.70
N PRO A 367 -15.16 37.67 35.45
CA PRO A 367 -16.61 37.82 35.51
C PRO A 367 -16.98 39.21 36.07
N GLY A 368 -17.88 39.88 35.33
CA GLY A 368 -18.48 41.11 35.83
C GLY A 368 -19.27 40.88 37.13
N PRO A 369 -19.57 41.91 37.92
CA PRO A 369 -20.04 41.81 39.31
C PRO A 369 -21.44 41.20 39.49
N ASP A 370 -22.10 40.67 38.43
CA ASP A 370 -23.46 40.15 38.49
C ASP A 370 -23.64 38.66 38.13
N GLN A 371 -22.62 37.83 38.23
CA GLN A 371 -22.82 36.38 38.06
C GLN A 371 -22.71 35.63 39.40
N PRO A 372 -23.75 34.87 39.81
CA PRO A 372 -23.69 34.10 41.07
C PRO A 372 -22.69 32.97 40.94
N ALA A 373 -21.92 32.74 42.00
CA ALA A 373 -20.91 31.69 42.13
C ALA A 373 -21.49 30.29 41.84
N PRO A 374 -20.78 29.40 41.14
CA PRO A 374 -21.22 28.02 40.95
C PRO A 374 -21.31 27.29 42.30
N ARG A 375 -22.46 26.68 42.57
CA ARG A 375 -22.70 25.87 43.75
C ARG A 375 -21.87 24.58 43.68
N SER A 376 -21.06 24.37 44.71
CA SER A 376 -20.34 23.12 44.93
C SER A 376 -21.25 22.14 45.69
N ASP A 377 -22.04 21.34 44.95
CA ASP A 377 -22.74 20.18 45.51
C ASP A 377 -22.10 18.92 44.92
N ALA A 378 -20.94 18.52 45.45
CA ALA A 378 -20.39 17.21 45.26
C ALA A 378 -20.66 16.37 46.51
N PRO A 379 -21.35 15.24 46.44
CA PRO A 379 -21.49 14.34 47.57
C PRO A 379 -20.18 13.59 47.84
N ALA A 380 -19.85 13.49 49.13
CA ALA A 380 -18.65 12.82 49.64
C ALA A 380 -18.64 11.31 49.35
N PRO A 381 -17.45 10.69 49.13
CA PRO A 381 -17.37 9.25 48.88
C PRO A 381 -17.64 8.47 50.18
N ALA A 382 -18.57 7.51 50.13
CA ALA A 382 -18.85 6.55 51.18
C ALA A 382 -17.76 5.48 51.29
N ALA A 383 -17.37 5.20 52.53
CA ALA A 383 -16.34 4.24 52.89
C ALA A 383 -16.72 2.79 52.59
N ALA A 384 -15.69 2.02 52.25
CA ALA A 384 -15.73 0.59 52.00
C ALA A 384 -16.04 -0.21 53.27
N ALA A 385 -16.92 -1.20 53.20
CA ALA A 385 -17.00 -2.33 54.13
C ALA A 385 -17.04 -3.65 53.33
N ALA A 386 -16.21 -4.59 53.78
CA ALA A 386 -15.98 -5.91 53.19
C ALA A 386 -17.02 -6.94 53.71
N PRO A 387 -16.95 -8.22 53.25
CA PRO A 387 -18.10 -9.02 52.90
C PRO A 387 -18.54 -10.03 53.93
N ASP A 388 -19.77 -10.52 53.85
CA ASP A 388 -20.10 -11.82 54.42
C ASP A 388 -21.06 -12.63 53.58
N ALA A 389 -20.81 -13.93 53.62
CA ALA A 389 -21.40 -14.97 52.81
C ALA A 389 -22.79 -15.42 53.34
N SER A 390 -23.69 -15.87 52.46
CA SER A 390 -24.45 -17.11 52.55
C SER A 390 -25.68 -17.21 51.61
N ALA A 391 -25.62 -18.21 50.79
CA ALA A 391 -26.64 -19.22 50.47
C ALA A 391 -28.06 -18.88 49.98
N ALA A 392 -28.30 -19.46 48.82
CA ALA A 392 -29.46 -20.35 48.45
C ALA A 392 -30.71 -19.78 47.78
N THR A 393 -30.93 -20.35 46.61
CA THR A 393 -32.17 -20.92 46.03
C THR A 393 -33.25 -19.99 45.42
N ASP A 394 -33.38 -20.22 44.15
CA ASP A 394 -34.60 -20.68 43.41
C ASP A 394 -35.49 -19.67 42.68
N THR A 395 -35.73 -20.02 41.42
CA THR A 395 -36.96 -19.86 40.60
C THR A 395 -37.13 -18.55 39.80
N ALA A 396 -37.02 -18.72 38.49
CA ALA A 396 -37.47 -17.79 37.43
C ALA A 396 -38.98 -17.53 37.43
N PRO A 397 -39.46 -16.38 36.99
CA PRO A 397 -40.04 -16.30 35.66
C PRO A 397 -39.66 -15.02 34.87
N ALA A 398 -39.92 -15.06 33.55
CA ALA A 398 -39.57 -14.14 32.51
C ALA A 398 -40.01 -12.67 32.73
N PRO A 399 -39.25 -11.68 32.25
CA PRO A 399 -39.59 -10.28 32.44
C PRO A 399 -40.34 -9.66 31.26
N ALA A 400 -41.30 -8.84 31.66
CA ALA A 400 -42.03 -7.89 30.82
C ALA A 400 -41.12 -6.70 30.42
N ALA A 401 -41.42 -6.13 29.26
CA ALA A 401 -40.70 -4.99 28.68
C ALA A 401 -40.61 -3.78 29.62
N ALA A 402 -39.43 -3.20 29.73
CA ALA A 402 -39.16 -1.97 30.47
C ALA A 402 -39.42 -0.72 29.60
N PRO A 403 -39.93 0.39 30.19
CA PRO A 403 -40.14 1.64 29.48
C PRO A 403 -38.85 2.38 29.21
N ALA A 404 -38.81 3.14 28.12
CA ALA A 404 -37.67 3.93 27.64
C ALA A 404 -37.20 4.99 28.66
N ASP A 405 -35.88 5.07 28.82
CA ASP A 405 -35.19 6.03 29.69
C ASP A 405 -35.21 7.45 29.06
N PRO A 406 -35.69 8.48 29.76
CA PRO A 406 -35.73 9.86 29.25
C PRO A 406 -34.38 10.60 29.22
N ASN A 407 -33.26 9.93 29.57
CA ASN A 407 -31.93 10.57 29.66
C ASN A 407 -30.90 10.07 28.62
N GLU A 408 -31.35 9.54 27.50
CA GLU A 408 -30.42 9.17 26.41
C GLU A 408 -29.86 10.44 25.74
N LEU A 409 -28.59 10.73 26.04
CA LEU A 409 -27.84 11.85 25.48
C LEU A 409 -27.56 11.58 24.00
N LYS A 410 -28.27 12.28 23.12
CA LYS A 410 -27.91 12.35 21.68
C LYS A 410 -26.63 13.16 21.52
N PRO A 411 -25.63 12.68 20.76
CA PRO A 411 -24.42 13.46 20.51
C PRO A 411 -24.75 14.73 19.70
N ASN A 412 -24.39 15.87 20.27
CA ASN A 412 -24.52 17.19 19.63
C ASN A 412 -23.35 17.34 18.63
N VAL A 413 -23.54 16.95 17.38
CA VAL A 413 -22.61 17.21 16.30
C VAL A 413 -23.02 18.54 15.67
N PRO A 414 -22.16 19.57 15.62
CA PRO A 414 -22.46 20.80 14.90
C PRO A 414 -22.60 20.48 13.39
N ALA A 415 -23.67 20.98 12.78
CA ALA A 415 -23.93 20.80 11.34
C ALA A 415 -22.81 21.45 10.52
N ASP A 416 -22.23 20.69 9.60
CA ASP A 416 -21.28 21.16 8.59
C ASP A 416 -22.01 22.08 7.61
N PRO A 417 -21.58 23.34 7.39
CA PRO A 417 -22.26 24.27 6.48
C PRO A 417 -22.21 23.87 5.00
N ASN A 418 -21.52 22.77 4.65
CA ASN A 418 -21.40 22.26 3.27
C ASN A 418 -22.19 20.98 3.01
N GLU A 419 -23.05 20.54 3.92
CA GLU A 419 -23.88 19.37 3.68
C GLU A 419 -25.03 19.71 2.72
N LEU A 420 -24.99 19.16 1.53
CA LEU A 420 -26.05 19.26 0.53
C LEU A 420 -27.30 18.55 1.04
N LYS A 421 -28.27 19.31 1.52
CA LYS A 421 -29.61 18.79 1.88
C LYS A 421 -30.36 18.41 0.62
N PRO A 422 -30.93 17.21 0.52
CA PRO A 422 -31.86 16.89 -0.55
C PRO A 422 -33.10 17.78 -0.44
N ASN A 423 -33.44 18.41 -1.54
CA ASN A 423 -34.62 19.31 -1.66
C ASN A 423 -35.89 18.43 -1.66
N VAL A 424 -36.44 18.18 -0.49
CA VAL A 424 -37.76 17.56 -0.34
C VAL A 424 -38.72 18.66 0.12
N SER A 425 -39.48 19.13 -0.79
CA SER A 425 -40.65 19.97 -0.47
C SER A 425 -41.76 19.05 0.02
N ASP A 426 -42.17 19.24 1.28
CA ASP A 426 -43.41 18.67 1.82
C ASP A 426 -44.59 19.28 1.07
N ASP A 427 -45.20 18.51 0.17
CA ASP A 427 -46.57 18.73 -0.22
C ASP A 427 -47.35 17.40 -0.36
N SER A 428 -48.46 17.42 0.27
CA SER A 428 -49.53 16.47 0.46
C SER A 428 -49.79 15.49 -0.68
N GLY A 429 -49.77 14.22 -0.35
CA GLY A 429 -50.74 13.19 -0.72
C GLY A 429 -51.12 13.02 -2.17
N GLN A 430 -50.34 12.30 -2.97
CA GLN A 430 -50.88 11.45 -4.04
C GLN A 430 -49.90 10.31 -4.35
N ALA A 431 -50.39 9.06 -4.31
CA ALA A 431 -49.67 7.87 -4.64
C ALA A 431 -49.17 7.89 -6.09
N LEU A 432 -47.87 7.71 -6.29
CA LEU A 432 -47.28 7.53 -7.61
C LEU A 432 -47.67 6.18 -8.21
N PRO A 433 -47.97 6.09 -9.51
CA PRO A 433 -48.23 4.81 -10.18
C PRO A 433 -46.93 3.97 -10.34
N PRO A 434 -47.04 2.64 -10.41
CA PRO A 434 -45.90 1.77 -10.47
C PRO A 434 -45.11 1.95 -11.78
N PRO A 435 -43.76 1.69 -11.76
CA PRO A 435 -42.92 1.83 -12.94
C PRO A 435 -43.26 0.82 -14.02
N GLN A 436 -43.47 1.30 -15.24
CA GLN A 436 -43.68 0.45 -16.42
C GLN A 436 -42.38 -0.26 -16.77
N GLN A 437 -42.46 -1.56 -16.87
CA GLN A 437 -41.40 -2.43 -17.42
C GLN A 437 -41.24 -2.13 -18.91
N VAL A 438 -40.03 -1.73 -19.30
CA VAL A 438 -39.62 -1.62 -20.70
C VAL A 438 -38.78 -2.84 -21.03
N ASN A 439 -39.44 -3.86 -21.55
CA ASN A 439 -38.80 -4.99 -22.22
C ASN A 439 -39.63 -5.28 -23.46
N GLU A 440 -39.16 -4.82 -24.63
CA GLU A 440 -39.37 -5.52 -25.88
C GLU A 440 -38.46 -4.97 -26.95
N ILE A 441 -37.45 -5.77 -27.30
CA ILE A 441 -36.67 -5.62 -28.52
C ILE A 441 -37.44 -6.35 -29.60
N GLN A 442 -38.10 -5.64 -30.49
CA GLN A 442 -38.60 -6.21 -31.75
C GLN A 442 -37.60 -5.91 -32.87
N SER A 443 -37.09 -7.00 -33.41
CA SER A 443 -36.41 -7.08 -34.69
C SER A 443 -37.38 -6.78 -35.85
N GLY A 444 -37.01 -5.85 -36.70
CA GLY A 444 -37.79 -5.53 -37.92
C GLY A 444 -36.97 -4.84 -39.00
N THR A 445 -36.53 -5.61 -39.95
CA THR A 445 -36.39 -5.36 -41.41
C THR A 445 -36.16 -3.94 -41.95
N ALA A 446 -35.06 -3.84 -42.70
CA ALA A 446 -34.79 -2.77 -43.67
C ALA A 446 -35.86 -2.69 -44.80
N PRO A 447 -36.04 -1.55 -45.45
CA PRO A 447 -35.65 -1.49 -46.82
C PRO A 447 -34.96 -0.19 -47.29
N ALA A 448 -34.47 -0.31 -48.50
CA ALA A 448 -33.52 0.43 -49.29
C ALA A 448 -33.96 1.81 -49.78
N SER A 449 -32.91 2.57 -50.19
CA SER A 449 -32.79 3.49 -51.33
C SER A 449 -33.43 4.88 -51.29
N GLY A 450 -32.59 5.86 -51.63
CA GLY A 450 -33.00 7.19 -52.05
C GLY A 450 -31.82 8.17 -52.04
N THR A 451 -31.10 8.17 -53.08
CA THR A 451 -30.26 9.14 -53.81
C THR A 451 -30.43 10.65 -53.51
N ALA A 452 -29.28 11.33 -53.78
CA ALA A 452 -29.02 12.68 -54.26
C ALA A 452 -28.90 13.77 -53.17
N ASP A 453 -28.05 14.71 -53.18
CA ASP A 453 -27.05 15.30 -54.07
C ASP A 453 -26.30 16.40 -53.27
N ALA A 454 -25.03 16.49 -53.57
CA ALA A 454 -24.18 17.64 -53.86
C ALA A 454 -24.25 18.94 -53.03
N SER A 455 -23.14 19.33 -52.49
CA SER A 455 -22.20 20.38 -52.96
C SER A 455 -21.29 20.81 -51.82
N SER A 456 -20.04 20.60 -51.96
CA SER A 456 -18.91 21.47 -52.31
C SER A 456 -18.68 22.64 -51.37
N ALA A 457 -17.52 22.65 -50.72
CA ALA A 457 -16.51 23.66 -50.92
C ALA A 457 -15.24 23.34 -50.12
N ALA A 458 -14.23 23.23 -50.87
CA ALA A 458 -12.81 23.14 -50.53
C ALA A 458 -12.25 24.52 -50.18
N ALA A 459 -11.17 24.48 -49.36
CA ALA A 459 -9.98 25.34 -49.48
C ALA A 459 -8.95 24.84 -48.46
N LYS A 460 -7.89 24.09 -48.88
CA LYS A 460 -6.53 24.53 -49.23
C LYS A 460 -5.81 25.26 -48.11
N SER A 461 -4.87 24.53 -47.49
CA SER A 461 -3.42 24.54 -47.66
C SER A 461 -2.72 25.89 -47.72
N ALA A 462 -1.74 26.06 -46.84
CA ALA A 462 -0.43 26.60 -47.15
C ALA A 462 0.53 26.48 -45.96
N ASP A 463 1.54 25.69 -46.16
CA ASP A 463 2.88 25.89 -45.61
C ASP A 463 3.55 27.01 -46.41
N PRO A 464 4.48 27.81 -45.86
CA PRO A 464 5.79 27.73 -46.43
C PRO A 464 6.96 27.86 -45.44
N SER A 465 7.96 27.13 -45.85
CA SER A 465 9.39 27.15 -45.47
C SER A 465 10.10 28.52 -45.57
N ALA A 466 11.22 28.52 -44.86
CA ALA A 466 12.55 28.93 -45.28
C ALA A 466 13.12 30.26 -44.75
N SER A 467 14.24 30.05 -44.21
CA SER A 467 15.57 30.65 -44.45
C SER A 467 16.07 31.76 -43.49
N SER A 468 17.14 31.37 -42.82
CA SER A 468 18.51 31.88 -42.90
C SER A 468 18.78 33.25 -42.31
N THR A 469 19.78 33.36 -41.46
CA THR A 469 21.20 33.73 -41.56
C THR A 469 21.75 34.01 -40.17
N ALA A 470 22.77 33.31 -39.77
CA ALA A 470 24.17 33.67 -39.54
C ALA A 470 24.41 35.04 -38.91
N ASP A 471 25.06 35.05 -37.76
CA ASP A 471 26.38 35.68 -37.58
C ASP A 471 27.06 35.26 -36.28
N GLN A 472 28.32 35.11 -36.43
CA GLN A 472 29.52 34.77 -35.72
C GLN A 472 29.89 35.72 -34.57
N ALA A 473 30.71 35.15 -33.76
CA ALA A 473 31.95 35.62 -33.07
C ALA A 473 31.82 35.55 -31.56
N ASP A 474 32.73 35.16 -30.76
CA ASP A 474 34.14 34.73 -30.80
C ASP A 474 34.54 34.44 -29.33
N ASP A 475 35.38 33.44 -29.20
CA ASP A 475 36.52 33.27 -28.28
C ASP A 475 36.42 33.53 -26.75
N SER A 476 36.73 32.53 -25.95
CA SER A 476 38.02 32.31 -25.30
C SER A 476 38.00 31.14 -24.32
N ASP A 477 38.76 30.12 -24.67
CA ASP A 477 39.74 29.35 -23.89
C ASP A 477 39.65 29.35 -22.36
N THR A 478 39.55 28.14 -21.80
CA THR A 478 40.58 27.61 -20.92
C THR A 478 40.46 26.10 -20.74
N THR A 479 41.46 25.44 -21.22
CA THR A 479 41.85 24.04 -21.03
C THR A 479 42.14 23.70 -19.57
N ALA A 480 41.64 22.51 -19.12
CA ALA A 480 42.40 21.71 -18.18
C ALA A 480 42.12 20.23 -18.40
N SER A 481 43.10 19.59 -18.98
CA SER A 481 43.33 18.17 -19.16
C SER A 481 43.63 17.50 -17.83
N SER A 482 42.99 16.34 -17.56
CA SER A 482 43.67 15.31 -16.78
C SER A 482 43.38 13.94 -17.33
N LYS A 483 44.44 13.33 -17.84
CA LYS A 483 44.57 11.96 -18.32
C LYS A 483 44.42 10.97 -17.17
N HIS A 484 43.56 9.98 -17.31
CA HIS A 484 43.68 8.75 -16.54
C HIS A 484 44.21 7.59 -17.38
N LYS A 485 45.30 7.03 -16.88
CA LYS A 485 46.06 5.91 -17.43
C LYS A 485 45.27 4.61 -17.42
N LYS A 486 45.25 3.94 -18.57
CA LYS A 486 44.99 2.50 -18.71
C LYS A 486 46.11 1.71 -17.99
N LYS A 487 45.75 0.75 -17.16
CA LYS A 487 46.61 -0.40 -16.86
C LYS A 487 46.00 -1.65 -17.51
N GLN A 488 46.68 -2.15 -18.51
CA GLN A 488 46.63 -3.52 -19.00
C GLN A 488 47.42 -4.41 -18.05
N GLY A 489 46.89 -5.60 -17.76
CA GLY A 489 47.61 -6.65 -17.10
C GLY A 489 46.93 -7.99 -17.43
N ILE A 490 47.45 -8.60 -18.51
CA ILE A 490 47.18 -10.01 -18.89
C ILE A 490 48.06 -10.92 -18.03
N HIS A 491 47.48 -11.93 -17.40
CA HIS A 491 48.16 -13.21 -17.22
C HIS A 491 47.15 -14.36 -17.20
N LYS A 492 47.23 -15.15 -18.28
CA LYS A 492 46.85 -16.54 -18.35
C LYS A 492 47.74 -17.34 -17.40
N ILE A 493 47.21 -18.36 -16.77
CA ILE A 493 47.80 -19.73 -16.66
C ILE A 493 46.70 -20.66 -16.12
N VAL A 494 46.47 -21.73 -16.83
CA VAL A 494 45.74 -22.98 -16.56
C VAL A 494 46.88 -24.06 -16.37
N PRO A 495 46.68 -25.27 -15.89
CA PRO A 495 45.68 -25.97 -15.05
C PRO A 495 46.29 -26.83 -13.94
N PHE A 496 45.46 -27.26 -13.00
CA PHE A 496 45.38 -28.67 -12.62
C PHE A 496 44.08 -28.90 -11.87
#